data_6cd06b897d38de81bbb1934e6db8d564
#
_entry.id   6cd06b897d38de81bbb1934e6db8d564
#
_cell.length_a   1.000
_cell.length_b   1.000
_cell.length_c   1.000
_cell.angle_alpha   90.00
_cell.angle_beta   90.00
_cell.angle_gamma   90.00
#
_symmetry.space_group_name_H-M   'P 1'
#
loop_
_entity.id
_entity.type
_entity.pdbx_description
1 polymer ?
#
loop_
_entity_poly.entity_id
_entity_poly.type
_entity_poly.pdbx_seq_one_letter_code
_entity_poly.pdbx_strand_id
1 'polypeptide(L)'
;MFTNNPFESVTKALLNGVGKLSSDDAQGAAKEMMDSLRAWGDLVQTQAQAAQAASVEAVEDFKGVKDPMAAVEAFKTNTQRMLALTATHLQEAMALSIEQFNAGVDLLQQRHPAPDAFAPVAHGMKKAASALESGVLAALNTGVEATGAKPAAKKPRAR
;
A
#
# COMPACT_ATOMS: atom_id res chain seq x y z
N MET A 1 4.59 23.20 -14.65
CA MET A 1 5.95 22.64 -14.73
C MET A 1 6.28 22.02 -13.37
N PHE A 2 5.99 20.73 -13.19
CA PHE A 2 6.39 19.95 -12.00
C PHE A 2 7.40 18.92 -12.46
N THR A 3 8.68 19.34 -12.56
CA THR A 3 9.78 18.52 -13.09
C THR A 3 10.75 18.04 -12.00
N ASN A 4 10.30 17.92 -10.75
CA ASN A 4 11.10 17.24 -9.73
C ASN A 4 10.27 16.09 -9.16
N ASN A 5 10.42 14.93 -9.78
CA ASN A 5 9.89 13.68 -9.22
C ASN A 5 10.78 13.29 -8.02
N PRO A 6 10.28 13.38 -6.78
CA PRO A 6 11.09 13.05 -5.59
C PRO A 6 11.61 11.60 -5.63
N PHE A 7 10.91 10.72 -6.35
CA PHE A 7 11.36 9.35 -6.59
C PHE A 7 12.63 9.25 -7.43
N GLU A 8 12.83 10.15 -8.38
CA GLU A 8 14.03 10.13 -9.24
C GLU A 8 15.30 10.45 -8.46
N SER A 9 15.23 11.37 -7.52
CA SER A 9 16.35 11.72 -6.64
C SER A 9 16.71 10.56 -5.70
N VAL A 10 15.71 9.88 -5.15
CA VAL A 10 15.89 8.70 -4.30
C VAL A 10 16.46 7.53 -5.10
N THR A 11 15.95 7.29 -6.31
CA THR A 11 16.44 6.22 -7.19
C THR A 11 17.89 6.45 -7.61
N LYS A 12 18.28 7.69 -7.95
CA LYS A 12 19.67 8.05 -8.26
C LYS A 12 20.60 7.91 -7.05
N ALA A 13 20.14 8.29 -5.86
CA ALA A 13 20.91 8.13 -4.63
C ALA A 13 21.12 6.66 -4.28
N LEU A 14 20.10 5.81 -4.46
CA LEU A 14 20.17 4.37 -4.31
C LEU A 14 21.14 3.73 -5.32
N LEU A 15 21.03 4.07 -6.61
CA LEU A 15 21.92 3.55 -7.66
C LEU A 15 23.38 3.96 -7.45
N ASN A 16 23.65 5.19 -7.02
CA ASN A 16 25.00 5.65 -6.70
C ASN A 16 25.57 5.03 -5.40
N GLY A 17 24.70 4.64 -4.46
CA GLY A 17 25.05 3.91 -3.24
C GLY A 17 25.42 2.46 -3.51
N VAL A 18 24.71 1.78 -4.42
CA VAL A 18 24.92 0.36 -4.77
C VAL A 18 26.32 0.13 -5.40
N GLY A 19 26.87 1.10 -6.13
CA GLY A 19 28.20 0.95 -6.76
C GLY A 19 29.39 0.91 -5.80
N LYS A 20 29.18 1.08 -4.48
CA LYS A 20 30.21 1.05 -3.43
C LYS A 20 30.00 -0.09 -2.41
N LEU A 21 29.04 -0.98 -2.65
CA LEU A 21 28.72 -2.06 -1.73
C LEU A 21 29.74 -3.21 -1.87
N SER A 22 30.11 -3.83 -0.74
CA SER A 22 30.80 -5.11 -0.76
C SER A 22 29.90 -6.19 -1.38
N SER A 23 30.49 -7.31 -1.83
CA SER A 23 29.73 -8.40 -2.45
C SER A 23 28.62 -8.95 -1.55
N ASP A 24 28.85 -9.01 -0.24
CA ASP A 24 27.87 -9.49 0.74
C ASP A 24 26.73 -8.48 0.94
N ASP A 25 27.05 -7.19 0.95
CA ASP A 25 26.06 -6.12 1.00
C ASP A 25 25.17 -6.06 -0.25
N ALA A 26 25.75 -6.34 -1.43
CA ALA A 26 25.02 -6.40 -2.68
C ALA A 26 24.03 -7.57 -2.70
N GLN A 27 24.41 -8.74 -2.16
CA GLN A 27 23.52 -9.90 -2.04
C GLN A 27 22.37 -9.64 -1.06
N GLY A 28 22.63 -8.99 0.08
CA GLY A 28 21.61 -8.59 1.05
C GLY A 28 20.59 -7.63 0.43
N ALA A 29 21.06 -6.59 -0.26
CA ALA A 29 20.19 -5.63 -0.95
C ALA A 29 19.37 -6.28 -2.07
N ALA A 30 19.96 -7.18 -2.84
CA ALA A 30 19.27 -7.93 -3.89
C ALA A 30 18.15 -8.81 -3.30
N LYS A 31 18.41 -9.50 -2.19
CA LYS A 31 17.41 -10.30 -1.50
C LYS A 31 16.23 -9.45 -1.01
N GLU A 32 16.49 -8.33 -0.34
CA GLU A 32 15.44 -7.43 0.12
C GLU A 32 14.61 -6.87 -1.04
N MET A 33 15.25 -6.54 -2.15
CA MET A 33 14.55 -6.11 -3.36
C MET A 33 13.65 -7.21 -3.92
N MET A 34 14.12 -8.45 -3.97
CA MET A 34 13.31 -9.58 -4.41
C MET A 34 12.16 -9.88 -3.47
N ASP A 35 12.37 -9.79 -2.17
CA ASP A 35 11.31 -9.99 -1.16
C ASP A 35 10.26 -8.87 -1.25
N SER A 36 10.68 -7.63 -1.50
CA SER A 36 9.78 -6.50 -1.80
C SER A 36 8.95 -6.74 -3.06
N LEU A 37 9.57 -7.17 -4.15
CA LEU A 37 8.86 -7.47 -5.41
C LEU A 37 7.85 -8.62 -5.23
N ARG A 38 8.22 -9.65 -4.46
CA ARG A 38 7.31 -10.74 -4.12
C ARG A 38 6.11 -10.25 -3.31
N ALA A 39 6.34 -9.42 -2.28
CA ALA A 39 5.27 -8.86 -1.47
C ALA A 39 4.29 -8.02 -2.31
N TRP A 40 4.80 -7.24 -3.28
CA TRP A 40 3.95 -6.52 -4.23
C TRP A 40 3.19 -7.47 -5.17
N GLY A 41 3.83 -8.53 -5.66
CA GLY A 41 3.18 -9.55 -6.48
C GLY A 41 2.03 -10.22 -5.75
N ASP A 42 2.24 -10.62 -4.50
CA ASP A 42 1.23 -11.24 -3.65
C ASP A 42 0.07 -10.28 -3.35
N LEU A 43 0.37 -8.99 -3.11
CA LEU A 43 -0.65 -7.97 -2.92
C LEU A 43 -1.52 -7.80 -4.16
N VAL A 44 -0.91 -7.63 -5.34
CA VAL A 44 -1.63 -7.48 -6.61
C VAL A 44 -2.50 -8.71 -6.92
N GLN A 45 -1.97 -9.91 -6.67
CA GLN A 45 -2.73 -11.14 -6.86
C GLN A 45 -3.95 -11.20 -5.93
N THR A 46 -3.77 -10.87 -4.65
CA THR A 46 -4.86 -10.85 -3.67
C THR A 46 -5.93 -9.82 -4.04
N GLN A 47 -5.51 -8.64 -4.47
CA GLN A 47 -6.42 -7.58 -4.91
C GLN A 47 -7.19 -7.97 -6.18
N ALA A 48 -6.53 -8.63 -7.14
CA ALA A 48 -7.18 -9.12 -8.35
C ALA A 48 -8.24 -10.19 -8.02
N GLN A 49 -7.94 -11.12 -7.12
CA GLN A 49 -8.92 -12.13 -6.66
C GLN A 49 -10.11 -11.47 -5.96
N ALA A 50 -9.88 -10.50 -5.09
CA ALA A 50 -10.94 -9.77 -4.41
C ALA A 50 -11.82 -8.98 -5.39
N ALA A 51 -11.23 -8.33 -6.38
CA ALA A 51 -11.97 -7.62 -7.42
C ALA A 51 -12.80 -8.57 -8.30
N GLN A 52 -12.24 -9.74 -8.63
CA GLN A 52 -12.99 -10.77 -9.37
C GLN A 52 -14.17 -11.29 -8.57
N ALA A 53 -13.99 -11.60 -7.28
CA ALA A 53 -15.08 -12.05 -6.41
C ALA A 53 -16.18 -10.99 -6.30
N ALA A 54 -15.82 -9.72 -6.10
CA ALA A 54 -16.78 -8.62 -6.04
C ALA A 54 -17.55 -8.45 -7.36
N SER A 55 -16.91 -8.69 -8.50
CA SER A 55 -17.56 -8.64 -9.82
C SER A 55 -18.57 -9.78 -10.01
N VAL A 56 -18.24 -10.98 -9.55
CA VAL A 56 -19.16 -12.14 -9.60
C VAL A 56 -20.37 -11.87 -8.71
N GLU A 57 -20.17 -11.41 -7.47
CA GLU A 57 -21.26 -11.06 -6.56
C GLU A 57 -22.16 -9.96 -7.16
N ALA A 58 -21.55 -8.92 -7.77
CA ALA A 58 -22.31 -7.86 -8.44
C ALA A 58 -23.23 -8.41 -9.54
N VAL A 59 -22.75 -9.33 -10.36
CA VAL A 59 -23.55 -9.97 -11.40
C VAL A 59 -24.69 -10.81 -10.78
N GLU A 60 -24.43 -11.52 -9.69
CA GLU A 60 -25.45 -12.33 -9.01
C GLU A 60 -26.55 -11.46 -8.39
N ASP A 61 -26.19 -10.34 -7.77
CA ASP A 61 -27.13 -9.36 -7.21
C ASP A 61 -28.13 -8.84 -8.27
N PHE A 62 -27.72 -8.76 -9.54
CA PHE A 62 -28.58 -8.31 -10.63
C PHE A 62 -29.41 -9.42 -11.29
N LYS A 63 -29.00 -10.70 -11.21
CA LYS A 63 -29.68 -11.81 -11.89
C LYS A 63 -31.14 -12.04 -11.44
N GLY A 64 -31.46 -11.71 -10.18
CA GLY A 64 -32.78 -11.91 -9.59
C GLY A 64 -33.68 -10.66 -9.60
N VAL A 65 -33.20 -9.53 -10.10
CA VAL A 65 -33.90 -8.24 -10.01
C VAL A 65 -34.99 -8.15 -11.07
N LYS A 66 -36.24 -8.16 -10.62
CA LYS A 66 -37.44 -8.01 -11.48
C LYS A 66 -38.12 -6.65 -11.31
N ASP A 67 -37.74 -5.87 -10.31
CA ASP A 67 -38.35 -4.60 -9.94
C ASP A 67 -37.31 -3.49 -10.13
N PRO A 68 -37.67 -2.34 -10.76
CA PRO A 68 -36.81 -1.19 -10.91
C PRO A 68 -36.22 -0.63 -9.59
N MET A 69 -37.01 -0.66 -8.51
CA MET A 69 -36.54 -0.20 -7.19
C MET A 69 -35.46 -1.13 -6.63
N ALA A 70 -35.64 -2.45 -6.78
CA ALA A 70 -34.65 -3.44 -6.41
C ALA A 70 -33.35 -3.29 -7.24
N ALA A 71 -33.46 -2.89 -8.51
CA ALA A 71 -32.29 -2.58 -9.35
C ALA A 71 -31.49 -1.40 -8.81
N VAL A 72 -32.16 -0.35 -8.37
CA VAL A 72 -31.50 0.84 -7.77
C VAL A 72 -30.80 0.48 -6.47
N GLU A 73 -31.43 -0.32 -5.61
CA GLU A 73 -30.81 -0.79 -4.36
C GLU A 73 -29.60 -1.71 -4.62
N ALA A 74 -29.69 -2.64 -5.58
CA ALA A 74 -28.57 -3.48 -5.99
C ALA A 74 -27.41 -2.64 -6.52
N PHE A 75 -27.68 -1.65 -7.37
CA PHE A 75 -26.67 -0.71 -7.87
C PHE A 75 -26.00 0.07 -6.75
N LYS A 76 -26.77 0.62 -5.81
CA LYS A 76 -26.24 1.35 -4.65
C LYS A 76 -25.35 0.46 -3.79
N THR A 77 -25.81 -0.75 -3.47
CA THR A 77 -25.05 -1.73 -2.68
C THR A 77 -23.73 -2.10 -3.36
N ASN A 78 -23.75 -2.38 -4.66
CA ASN A 78 -22.55 -2.68 -5.42
C ASN A 78 -21.58 -1.52 -5.49
N THR A 79 -22.08 -0.29 -5.68
CA THR A 79 -21.24 0.91 -5.66
C THR A 79 -20.55 1.09 -4.31
N GLN A 80 -21.27 0.93 -3.20
CA GLN A 80 -20.71 1.01 -1.86
C GLN A 80 -19.66 -0.09 -1.61
N ARG A 81 -19.93 -1.32 -2.06
CA ARG A 81 -18.99 -2.44 -1.96
C ARG A 81 -17.70 -2.17 -2.74
N MET A 82 -17.81 -1.66 -3.96
CA MET A 82 -16.65 -1.30 -4.79
C MET A 82 -15.81 -0.17 -4.17
N LEU A 83 -16.46 0.85 -3.60
CA LEU A 83 -15.76 1.93 -2.89
C LEU A 83 -15.02 1.40 -1.66
N ALA A 84 -15.66 0.54 -0.86
CA ALA A 84 -15.04 -0.07 0.30
C ALA A 84 -13.84 -0.96 -0.10
N LEU A 85 -13.97 -1.74 -1.18
CA LEU A 85 -12.89 -2.57 -1.71
C LEU A 85 -11.71 -1.72 -2.18
N THR A 86 -11.97 -0.66 -2.92
CA THR A 86 -10.93 0.29 -3.38
C THR A 86 -10.20 0.93 -2.20
N ALA A 87 -10.94 1.36 -1.17
CA ALA A 87 -10.35 1.91 0.03
C ALA A 87 -9.45 0.89 0.76
N THR A 88 -9.90 -0.36 0.87
CA THR A 88 -9.10 -1.46 1.46
C THR A 88 -7.83 -1.71 0.66
N HIS A 89 -7.91 -1.80 -0.67
CA HIS A 89 -6.76 -2.00 -1.54
C HIS A 89 -5.73 -0.86 -1.42
N LEU A 90 -6.20 0.38 -1.34
CA LEU A 90 -5.33 1.53 -1.16
C LEU A 90 -4.65 1.52 0.22
N GLN A 91 -5.36 1.13 1.28
CA GLN A 91 -4.79 0.98 2.62
C GLN A 91 -3.70 -0.10 2.65
N GLU A 92 -3.93 -1.25 2.00
CA GLU A 92 -2.95 -2.33 1.92
C GLU A 92 -1.70 -1.93 1.13
N ALA A 93 -1.88 -1.25 -0.01
CA ALA A 93 -0.77 -0.75 -0.82
C ALA A 93 0.06 0.29 -0.06
N MET A 94 -0.60 1.20 0.69
CA MET A 94 0.09 2.17 1.54
C MET A 94 0.86 1.50 2.67
N ALA A 95 0.23 0.57 3.38
CA ALA A 95 0.89 -0.15 4.47
C ALA A 95 2.16 -0.87 3.98
N LEU A 96 2.08 -1.55 2.83
CA LEU A 96 3.24 -2.19 2.21
C LEU A 96 4.32 -1.18 1.80
N SER A 97 3.92 -0.03 1.22
CA SER A 97 4.86 1.03 0.83
C SER A 97 5.62 1.59 2.03
N ILE A 98 4.93 1.81 3.15
CA ILE A 98 5.54 2.34 4.37
C ILE A 98 6.42 1.30 5.05
N GLU A 99 6.01 0.03 5.06
CA GLU A 99 6.84 -1.07 5.54
C GLU A 99 8.16 -1.14 4.78
N GLN A 100 8.12 -1.09 3.45
CA GLN A 100 9.31 -1.09 2.60
C GLN A 100 10.16 0.17 2.77
N PHE A 101 9.52 1.34 2.89
CA PHE A 101 10.22 2.58 3.19
C PHE A 101 10.98 2.50 4.52
N ASN A 102 10.32 2.00 5.57
CA ASN A 102 10.94 1.85 6.88
C ASN A 102 12.10 0.85 6.84
N ALA A 103 11.95 -0.27 6.15
CA ALA A 103 13.04 -1.23 5.93
C ALA A 103 14.23 -0.60 5.20
N GLY A 104 13.97 0.20 4.16
CA GLY A 104 14.99 0.95 3.45
C GLY A 104 15.72 1.98 4.33
N VAL A 105 15.00 2.67 5.20
CA VAL A 105 15.59 3.62 6.16
C VAL A 105 16.46 2.88 7.18
N ASP A 106 16.03 1.70 7.67
CA ASP A 106 16.81 0.87 8.58
C ASP A 106 18.11 0.39 7.93
N LEU A 107 18.03 -0.05 6.68
CA LEU A 107 19.19 -0.46 5.92
C LEU A 107 20.18 0.68 5.72
N LEU A 108 19.69 1.89 5.38
CA LEU A 108 20.53 3.08 5.26
C LEU A 108 21.20 3.44 6.60
N GLN A 109 20.48 3.34 7.71
CA GLN A 109 21.02 3.60 9.03
C GLN A 109 22.13 2.61 9.39
N GLN A 110 21.91 1.33 9.16
CA GLN A 110 22.89 0.27 9.46
C GLN A 110 24.19 0.42 8.65
N ARG A 111 24.09 0.93 7.42
CA ARG A 111 25.22 1.11 6.50
C ARG A 111 25.86 2.49 6.58
N HIS A 112 25.28 3.39 7.37
CA HIS A 112 25.86 4.74 7.52
C HIS A 112 27.18 4.69 8.30
N PRO A 113 28.23 5.45 7.88
CA PRO A 113 29.52 5.50 8.58
C PRO A 113 29.42 5.89 10.06
N ALA A 114 28.36 6.61 10.43
CA ALA A 114 28.02 6.99 11.79
C ALA A 114 26.54 6.71 12.06
N PRO A 115 26.15 5.44 12.34
CA PRO A 115 24.75 5.02 12.51
C PRO A 115 24.03 5.81 13.61
N ASP A 116 24.71 6.07 14.72
CA ASP A 116 24.15 6.80 15.87
C ASP A 116 23.86 8.26 15.53
N ALA A 117 24.72 8.90 14.74
CA ALA A 117 24.49 10.27 14.27
C ALA A 117 23.34 10.37 13.26
N PHE A 118 23.09 9.29 12.49
CA PHE A 118 21.99 9.20 11.53
C PHE A 118 20.66 8.82 12.19
N ALA A 119 20.68 8.21 13.37
CA ALA A 119 19.47 7.71 14.05
C ALA A 119 18.34 8.77 14.20
N PRO A 120 18.59 10.04 14.56
CA PRO A 120 17.54 11.05 14.64
C PRO A 120 16.88 11.33 13.29
N VAL A 121 17.67 11.31 12.21
CA VAL A 121 17.18 11.53 10.84
C VAL A 121 16.29 10.35 10.43
N ALA A 122 16.76 9.11 10.62
CA ALA A 122 16.00 7.89 10.35
C ALA A 122 14.67 7.88 11.12
N HIS A 123 14.70 8.23 12.41
CA HIS A 123 13.50 8.35 13.22
C HIS A 123 12.53 9.41 12.67
N GLY A 124 13.03 10.57 12.29
CA GLY A 124 12.24 11.64 11.68
C GLY A 124 11.57 11.21 10.38
N MET A 125 12.28 10.50 9.51
CA MET A 125 11.76 9.96 8.26
C MET A 125 10.64 8.95 8.50
N LYS A 126 10.82 8.00 9.41
CA LYS A 126 9.80 7.01 9.76
C LYS A 126 8.56 7.65 10.39
N LYS A 127 8.76 8.63 11.28
CA LYS A 127 7.65 9.38 11.88
C LYS A 127 6.86 10.16 10.82
N ALA A 128 7.51 10.77 9.85
CA ALA A 128 6.85 11.46 8.75
C ALA A 128 6.04 10.49 7.87
N ALA A 129 6.59 9.30 7.57
CA ALA A 129 5.88 8.25 6.83
C ALA A 129 4.62 7.76 7.58
N SER A 130 4.72 7.51 8.88
CA SER A 130 3.57 7.10 9.70
C SER A 130 2.51 8.21 9.83
N ALA A 131 2.91 9.48 9.85
CA ALA A 131 1.97 10.60 9.86
C ALA A 131 1.21 10.71 8.53
N LEU A 132 1.89 10.50 7.40
CA LEU A 132 1.26 10.41 6.07
C LEU A 132 0.26 9.26 6.00
N GLU A 133 0.63 8.07 6.47
CA GLU A 133 -0.27 6.91 6.55
C GLU A 133 -1.53 7.25 7.33
N SER A 134 -1.36 7.76 8.54
CA SER A 134 -2.47 8.12 9.42
C SER A 134 -3.39 9.17 8.78
N GLY A 135 -2.83 10.16 8.10
CA GLY A 135 -3.60 11.21 7.41
C GLY A 135 -4.41 10.66 6.25
N VAL A 136 -3.82 9.80 5.42
CA VAL A 136 -4.53 9.18 4.29
C VAL A 136 -5.58 8.19 4.76
N LEU A 137 -5.28 7.38 5.78
CA LEU A 137 -6.26 6.45 6.38
C LEU A 137 -7.46 7.20 6.96
N ALA A 138 -7.25 8.32 7.64
CA ALA A 138 -8.32 9.16 8.15
C ALA A 138 -9.18 9.73 7.02
N ALA A 139 -8.57 10.23 5.94
CA ALA A 139 -9.27 10.75 4.79
C ALA A 139 -10.10 9.67 4.06
N LEU A 140 -9.53 8.46 3.89
CA LEU A 140 -10.23 7.34 3.28
C LEU A 140 -11.42 6.88 4.11
N ASN A 141 -11.27 6.77 5.43
CA ASN A 141 -12.35 6.38 6.33
C ASN A 141 -13.49 7.40 6.30
N THR A 142 -13.17 8.69 6.34
CA THR A 142 -14.17 9.76 6.21
C THR A 142 -14.92 9.69 4.87
N GLY A 143 -14.20 9.41 3.77
CA GLY A 143 -14.80 9.23 2.45
C GLY A 143 -15.73 8.03 2.38
N VAL A 144 -15.32 6.89 2.94
CA VAL A 144 -16.12 5.66 3.00
C VAL A 144 -17.37 5.85 3.86
N GLU A 145 -17.24 6.47 5.04
CA GLU A 145 -18.38 6.78 5.92
C GLU A 145 -19.39 7.72 5.26
N ALA A 146 -18.92 8.73 4.54
CA ALA A 146 -19.79 9.67 3.82
C ALA A 146 -20.63 8.98 2.73
N THR A 147 -20.15 7.86 2.18
CA THR A 147 -20.89 7.05 1.18
C THR A 147 -21.78 5.97 1.82
N GLY A 148 -21.74 5.82 3.15
CA GLY A 148 -22.45 4.75 3.88
C GLY A 148 -21.89 3.35 3.62
N ALA A 149 -20.70 3.25 3.05
CA ALA A 149 -20.02 1.96 2.85
C ALA A 149 -19.40 1.48 4.17
N LYS A 150 -19.67 0.23 4.55
CA LYS A 150 -19.09 -0.35 5.75
C LYS A 150 -17.66 -0.81 5.46
N PRO A 151 -16.64 -0.40 6.24
CA PRO A 151 -15.27 -0.84 6.04
C PRO A 151 -15.19 -2.37 6.08
N ALA A 152 -14.46 -2.98 5.14
CA ALA A 152 -14.21 -4.40 5.15
C ALA A 152 -13.41 -4.78 6.40
N ALA A 153 -13.90 -5.77 7.17
CA ALA A 153 -13.23 -6.24 8.37
C ALA A 153 -11.84 -6.80 8.01
N LYS A 154 -10.78 -6.26 8.62
CA LYS A 154 -9.41 -6.76 8.48
C LYS A 154 -9.36 -8.24 8.90
N LYS A 155 -9.13 -9.17 7.93
CA LYS A 155 -8.76 -10.54 8.28
C LYS A 155 -7.37 -10.51 8.93
N PRO A 156 -7.19 -11.13 10.13
CA PRO A 156 -5.86 -11.20 10.73
C PRO A 156 -4.92 -11.97 9.80
N ARG A 157 -3.77 -11.37 9.48
CA ARG A 157 -2.66 -12.08 8.83
C ARG A 157 -2.23 -13.23 9.75
N ALA A 158 -2.34 -14.46 9.27
CA ALA A 158 -1.69 -15.60 9.91
C ALA A 158 -0.16 -15.39 9.85
N ARG A 159 0.48 -15.48 11.01
CA ARG A 159 1.94 -15.47 11.16
C ARG A 159 2.52 -16.76 10.63
#